data_de10aae6a1c5883f77473428b53aa81e
#
_entry.id   de10aae6a1c5883f77473428b53aa81e
#
_cell.length_a   1.000
_cell.length_b   1.000
_cell.length_c   1.000
_cell.angle_alpha   90.00
_cell.angle_beta   90.00
_cell.angle_gamma   90.00
#
_symmetry.space_group_name_H-M   'P 1'
#
loop_
_entity.id
_entity.type
_entity.pdbx_description
1 polymer ?
#
loop_
_entity_poly.entity_id
_entity_poly.type
_entity_poly.pdbx_seq_one_letter_code
_entity_poly.pdbx_strand_id
1 'polypeptide(L)'
;MIMELLKERAKRKPMRIVLPEGVENRIIKASARVVEEGIAKPILLGDEDIIAERAEDLGLTLKGVELLNPETSPKMEEYIREYLGFRKGRKINEAIARRILRRPIYYGAMMVRMGDADGMVAGAISITASVIRASLLLIGLQEDITIPSSFFIMETRNKAVGEDGTLIFADAAVNPDPTPEQLADIAIASARSARTLLGWEPRVAILSFSTKGSATHPLVDKVIEAVKIAKSKAPDIAIDGELQADAALLPEVARRKIRGEMGRVAGKANILIFPDLDAGNIAYKLVQHVCGAGAYGPILQGFRKPVSDLSRGAKAEEIVGVITVINILSQGMTQHDGGY
;
A
#
# COMPACT_ATOMS: atom_id res chain seq x y z
N MET A 1 19.45 7.22 -0.64
CA MET A 1 18.47 6.20 -0.17
C MET A 1 17.12 6.54 -0.77
N ILE A 2 16.33 5.52 -1.11
CA ILE A 2 15.03 5.72 -1.79
C ILE A 2 14.07 6.59 -0.97
N MET A 3 14.03 6.42 0.36
CA MET A 3 13.15 7.19 1.23
C MET A 3 13.45 8.69 1.24
N GLU A 4 14.71 9.10 1.11
CA GLU A 4 15.04 10.54 1.02
C GLU A 4 14.50 11.15 -0.29
N LEU A 5 14.63 10.40 -1.41
CA LEU A 5 14.04 10.81 -2.68
C LEU A 5 12.52 10.96 -2.58
N LEU A 6 11.85 10.00 -1.91
CA LEU A 6 10.41 10.03 -1.72
C LEU A 6 9.98 11.19 -0.82
N LYS A 7 10.72 11.48 0.25
CA LYS A 7 10.45 12.65 1.10
C LYS A 7 10.52 13.96 0.31
N GLU A 8 11.58 14.17 -0.46
CA GLU A 8 11.72 15.38 -1.30
C GLU A 8 10.59 15.51 -2.33
N ARG A 9 10.13 14.38 -2.87
CA ARG A 9 8.97 14.38 -3.76
C ARG A 9 7.67 14.71 -3.02
N ALA A 10 7.46 14.14 -1.83
CA ALA A 10 6.27 14.38 -1.01
C ALA A 10 6.10 15.87 -0.66
N LYS A 11 7.19 16.58 -0.33
CA LYS A 11 7.21 18.01 0.02
C LYS A 11 6.65 18.92 -1.08
N ARG A 12 6.66 18.49 -2.34
CA ARG A 12 6.17 19.30 -3.46
C ARG A 12 4.68 19.61 -3.37
N LYS A 13 3.88 18.70 -2.78
CA LYS A 13 2.44 18.85 -2.58
C LYS A 13 2.00 18.08 -1.33
N PRO A 14 2.12 18.67 -0.12
CA PRO A 14 1.68 18.01 1.10
C PRO A 14 0.16 17.78 1.08
N MET A 15 -0.25 16.50 1.13
CA MET A 15 -1.64 16.05 1.11
C MET A 15 -2.18 15.87 2.53
N ARG A 16 -3.50 15.89 2.68
CA ARG A 16 -4.19 15.65 3.96
C ARG A 16 -4.24 14.15 4.24
N ILE A 17 -3.51 13.69 5.24
CA ILE A 17 -3.45 12.28 5.62
C ILE A 17 -4.09 12.09 6.98
N VAL A 18 -5.18 11.31 7.02
CA VAL A 18 -5.86 11.01 8.27
C VAL A 18 -5.21 9.83 8.99
N LEU A 19 -5.01 9.99 10.30
CA LEU A 19 -4.42 9.02 11.21
C LEU A 19 -5.44 8.72 12.33
N PRO A 20 -6.23 7.64 12.18
CA PRO A 20 -7.34 7.31 13.08
C PRO A 20 -6.94 7.01 14.52
N GLU A 21 -5.68 6.70 14.77
CA GLU A 21 -5.15 6.31 16.08
C GLU A 21 -4.38 7.47 16.72
N GLY A 22 -4.99 8.68 16.69
CA GLY A 22 -4.36 9.94 17.05
C GLY A 22 -3.88 10.04 18.51
N VAL A 23 -4.41 9.22 19.40
CA VAL A 23 -3.97 9.15 20.81
C VAL A 23 -2.68 8.32 20.99
N GLU A 24 -2.19 7.61 19.98
CA GLU A 24 -0.97 6.79 20.07
C GLU A 24 0.28 7.66 19.97
N ASN A 25 1.17 7.56 20.97
CA ASN A 25 2.38 8.40 21.08
C ASN A 25 3.27 8.37 19.83
N ARG A 26 3.39 7.22 19.16
CA ARG A 26 4.19 7.08 17.92
C ARG A 26 3.54 7.82 16.75
N ILE A 27 2.22 7.83 16.70
CA ILE A 27 1.45 8.59 15.69
C ILE A 27 1.62 10.09 15.92
N ILE A 28 1.53 10.55 17.17
CA ILE A 28 1.77 11.96 17.55
C ILE A 28 3.18 12.39 17.11
N LYS A 29 4.21 11.60 17.47
CA LYS A 29 5.60 11.86 17.08
C LYS A 29 5.78 11.91 15.55
N ALA A 30 5.22 10.95 14.84
CA ALA A 30 5.29 10.93 13.39
C ALA A 30 4.57 12.12 12.75
N SER A 31 3.40 12.52 13.29
CA SER A 31 2.63 13.67 12.80
C SER A 31 3.35 14.99 12.98
N ALA A 32 3.94 15.23 14.16
CA ALA A 32 4.75 16.42 14.39
C ALA A 32 5.93 16.49 13.39
N ARG A 33 6.61 15.36 13.19
CA ARG A 33 7.76 15.28 12.29
C ARG A 33 7.41 15.48 10.81
N VAL A 34 6.30 14.91 10.31
CA VAL A 34 5.93 15.11 8.89
C VAL A 34 5.50 16.55 8.61
N VAL A 35 4.97 17.28 9.61
CA VAL A 35 4.72 18.73 9.50
C VAL A 35 6.02 19.50 9.49
N GLU A 36 6.94 19.23 10.42
CA GLU A 36 8.25 19.87 10.49
C GLU A 36 9.06 19.68 9.20
N GLU A 37 9.06 18.46 8.66
CA GLU A 37 9.72 18.14 7.40
C GLU A 37 8.94 18.61 6.15
N GLY A 38 7.71 19.14 6.29
CA GLY A 38 6.87 19.60 5.18
C GLY A 38 6.32 18.49 4.28
N ILE A 39 6.25 17.26 4.79
CA ILE A 39 5.89 16.05 4.00
C ILE A 39 4.38 15.96 3.79
N ALA A 40 3.55 16.17 4.81
CA ALA A 40 2.11 15.97 4.76
C ALA A 40 1.38 16.94 5.71
N LYS A 41 0.05 17.02 5.57
CA LYS A 41 -0.88 17.70 6.48
C LYS A 41 -1.64 16.63 7.27
N PRO A 42 -1.15 16.19 8.43
CA PRO A 42 -1.78 15.13 9.20
C PRO A 42 -3.05 15.60 9.89
N ILE A 43 -4.06 14.70 9.94
CA ILE A 43 -5.31 14.86 10.69
C ILE A 43 -5.35 13.72 11.71
N LEU A 44 -5.25 14.03 12.99
CA LEU A 44 -5.31 13.05 14.08
C LEU A 44 -6.75 12.90 14.57
N LEU A 45 -7.26 11.66 14.57
CA LEU A 45 -8.58 11.37 15.12
C LEU A 45 -8.49 10.88 16.56
N GLY A 46 -9.33 11.45 17.42
CA GLY A 46 -9.43 11.07 18.82
C GLY A 46 -9.95 12.21 19.68
N ASP A 47 -9.88 12.02 20.98
CA ASP A 47 -10.16 13.09 21.95
C ASP A 47 -9.02 14.13 21.87
N GLU A 48 -9.38 15.36 21.55
CA GLU A 48 -8.43 16.43 21.26
C GLU A 48 -7.64 16.84 22.49
N ASP A 49 -8.27 16.83 23.68
CA ASP A 49 -7.61 17.18 24.94
C ASP A 49 -6.58 16.10 25.32
N ILE A 50 -6.93 14.82 25.15
CA ILE A 50 -6.00 13.70 25.37
C ILE A 50 -4.81 13.76 24.40
N ILE A 51 -5.04 14.09 23.14
CA ILE A 51 -3.97 14.21 22.15
C ILE A 51 -3.04 15.38 22.51
N ALA A 52 -3.61 16.51 22.91
CA ALA A 52 -2.85 17.69 23.32
C ALA A 52 -1.99 17.42 24.56
N GLU A 53 -2.57 16.82 25.63
CA GLU A 53 -1.86 16.44 26.85
C GLU A 53 -0.67 15.51 26.53
N ARG A 54 -0.91 14.47 25.71
CA ARG A 54 0.18 13.54 25.32
C ARG A 54 1.27 14.20 24.51
N ALA A 55 0.93 15.15 23.64
CA ALA A 55 1.94 15.91 22.90
C ALA A 55 2.78 16.76 23.82
N GLU A 56 2.18 17.41 24.84
CA GLU A 56 2.89 18.17 25.86
C GLU A 56 3.84 17.27 26.67
N ASP A 57 3.37 16.12 27.13
CA ASP A 57 4.19 15.11 27.84
C ASP A 57 5.40 14.64 27.00
N LEU A 58 5.24 14.61 25.68
CA LEU A 58 6.31 14.25 24.75
C LEU A 58 7.22 15.43 24.38
N GLY A 59 6.92 16.65 24.86
CA GLY A 59 7.65 17.87 24.50
C GLY A 59 7.49 18.29 23.05
N LEU A 60 6.35 17.96 22.42
CA LEU A 60 6.08 18.20 21.01
C LEU A 60 5.07 19.33 20.81
N THR A 61 5.22 20.06 19.70
CA THR A 61 4.20 21.00 19.23
C THR A 61 3.34 20.35 18.14
N LEU A 62 2.04 20.58 18.22
CA LEU A 62 1.07 20.14 17.21
C LEU A 62 0.72 21.27 16.22
N LYS A 63 1.50 22.32 16.14
CA LYS A 63 1.30 23.40 15.16
C LYS A 63 1.33 22.82 13.74
N GLY A 64 0.23 22.95 13.00
CA GLY A 64 0.08 22.40 11.64
C GLY A 64 -0.47 20.97 11.57
N VAL A 65 -0.77 20.37 12.73
CA VAL A 65 -1.53 19.12 12.86
C VAL A 65 -2.98 19.47 13.12
N GLU A 66 -3.91 18.92 12.34
CA GLU A 66 -5.35 19.04 12.58
C GLU A 66 -5.79 17.97 13.58
N LEU A 67 -6.55 18.36 14.60
CA LEU A 67 -7.17 17.45 15.56
C LEU A 67 -8.66 17.38 15.29
N LEU A 68 -9.24 16.19 15.38
CA LEU A 68 -10.67 16.01 15.15
C LEU A 68 -11.21 14.84 15.99
N ASN A 69 -12.24 15.12 16.77
CA ASN A 69 -12.96 14.09 17.51
C ASN A 69 -14.16 13.59 16.67
N PRO A 70 -14.18 12.31 16.24
CA PRO A 70 -15.31 11.75 15.51
C PRO A 70 -16.65 11.87 16.23
N GLU A 71 -16.66 11.88 17.57
CA GLU A 71 -17.91 11.92 18.35
C GLU A 71 -18.59 13.30 18.32
N THR A 72 -17.80 14.36 18.24
CA THR A 72 -18.27 15.76 18.25
C THR A 72 -18.23 16.43 16.87
N SER A 73 -17.75 15.70 15.85
CA SER A 73 -17.57 16.26 14.52
C SER A 73 -18.89 16.75 13.89
N PRO A 74 -18.90 17.98 13.35
CA PRO A 74 -20.08 18.51 12.65
C PRO A 74 -20.41 17.75 11.36
N LYS A 75 -19.47 16.98 10.80
CA LYS A 75 -19.67 16.17 9.58
C LYS A 75 -20.33 14.82 9.84
N MET A 76 -20.55 14.42 11.09
CA MET A 76 -21.09 13.09 11.41
C MET A 76 -22.44 12.85 10.71
N GLU A 77 -23.34 13.83 10.69
CA GLU A 77 -24.66 13.69 10.05
C GLU A 77 -24.58 13.57 8.53
N GLU A 78 -23.66 14.29 7.92
CA GLU A 78 -23.38 14.19 6.48
C GLU A 78 -22.86 12.79 6.13
N TYR A 79 -21.90 12.29 6.91
CA TYR A 79 -21.30 10.97 6.72
C TYR A 79 -22.31 9.84 6.95
N ILE A 80 -23.22 9.99 7.90
CA ILE A 80 -24.31 9.02 8.13
C ILE A 80 -25.24 8.98 6.91
N ARG A 81 -25.65 10.12 6.37
CA ARG A 81 -26.51 10.19 5.16
C ARG A 81 -25.83 9.50 3.98
N GLU A 82 -24.57 9.82 3.71
CA GLU A 82 -23.79 9.18 2.63
C GLU A 82 -23.66 7.68 2.86
N TYR A 83 -23.32 7.25 4.08
CA TYR A 83 -23.21 5.83 4.41
C TYR A 83 -24.51 5.06 4.15
N LEU A 84 -25.64 5.59 4.58
CA LEU A 84 -26.95 4.99 4.32
C LEU A 84 -27.29 5.00 2.82
N GLY A 85 -26.85 6.03 2.09
CA GLY A 85 -27.08 6.18 0.64
C GLY A 85 -26.51 5.02 -0.16
N PHE A 86 -25.23 4.68 0.02
CA PHE A 86 -24.59 3.58 -0.72
C PHE A 86 -24.85 2.19 -0.12
N ARG A 87 -25.51 2.11 1.06
CA ARG A 87 -25.92 0.87 1.71
C ARG A 87 -27.41 0.58 1.56
N LYS A 88 -28.11 1.27 0.63
CA LYS A 88 -29.53 1.01 0.34
C LYS A 88 -29.79 -0.49 0.09
N GLY A 89 -30.90 -1.00 0.65
CA GLY A 89 -31.26 -2.44 0.55
C GLY A 89 -30.65 -3.32 1.65
N ARG A 90 -29.78 -2.81 2.52
CA ARG A 90 -29.33 -3.53 3.71
C ARG A 90 -30.11 -3.04 4.95
N LYS A 91 -30.35 -3.93 5.94
CA LYS A 91 -31.03 -3.56 7.20
C LYS A 91 -30.12 -2.74 8.10
N ILE A 92 -29.75 -1.52 7.66
CA ILE A 92 -28.91 -0.57 8.38
C ILE A 92 -29.73 0.68 8.60
N ASN A 93 -29.90 1.08 9.87
CA ASN A 93 -30.52 2.34 10.26
C ASN A 93 -29.47 3.35 10.71
N GLU A 94 -29.90 4.58 10.97
CA GLU A 94 -29.05 5.68 11.40
C GLU A 94 -28.27 5.37 12.68
N ALA A 95 -28.88 4.73 13.66
CA ALA A 95 -28.23 4.37 14.93
C ALA A 95 -27.04 3.39 14.69
N ILE A 96 -27.23 2.42 13.79
CA ILE A 96 -26.16 1.50 13.39
C ILE A 96 -25.05 2.24 12.63
N ALA A 97 -25.42 3.10 11.68
CA ALA A 97 -24.47 3.91 10.92
C ALA A 97 -23.62 4.79 11.85
N ARG A 98 -24.24 5.50 12.77
CA ARG A 98 -23.59 6.34 13.76
C ARG A 98 -22.62 5.53 14.64
N ARG A 99 -23.04 4.36 15.11
CA ARG A 99 -22.18 3.48 15.92
C ARG A 99 -20.96 2.99 15.16
N ILE A 100 -21.07 2.75 13.85
CA ILE A 100 -19.96 2.37 12.98
C ILE A 100 -19.01 3.56 12.80
N LEU A 101 -19.54 4.72 12.42
CA LEU A 101 -18.75 5.91 12.08
C LEU A 101 -18.12 6.59 13.31
N ARG A 102 -18.60 6.37 14.53
CA ARG A 102 -17.91 6.79 15.77
C ARG A 102 -16.55 6.12 15.97
N ARG A 103 -16.31 4.97 15.32
CA ARG A 103 -15.02 4.28 15.41
C ARG A 103 -13.99 5.01 14.53
N PRO A 104 -12.86 5.49 15.06
CA PRO A 104 -11.93 6.36 14.34
C PRO A 104 -11.48 5.81 12.99
N ILE A 105 -11.19 4.50 12.86
CA ILE A 105 -10.80 3.89 11.57
C ILE A 105 -11.91 4.03 10.52
N TYR A 106 -13.17 3.83 10.90
CA TYR A 106 -14.29 3.97 9.98
C TYR A 106 -14.56 5.43 9.66
N TYR A 107 -14.41 6.32 10.64
CA TYR A 107 -14.52 7.76 10.41
C TYR A 107 -13.44 8.25 9.43
N GLY A 108 -12.17 7.87 9.66
CA GLY A 108 -11.07 8.22 8.77
C GLY A 108 -11.24 7.67 7.34
N ALA A 109 -11.70 6.42 7.20
CA ALA A 109 -12.02 5.86 5.90
C ALA A 109 -13.18 6.61 5.21
N MET A 110 -14.16 7.12 5.98
CA MET A 110 -15.23 7.96 5.45
C MET A 110 -14.72 9.34 5.02
N MET A 111 -13.81 9.96 5.76
CA MET A 111 -13.13 11.20 5.36
C MET A 111 -12.44 11.04 4.00
N VAL A 112 -11.74 9.91 3.80
CA VAL A 112 -11.08 9.62 2.52
C VAL A 112 -12.10 9.45 1.39
N ARG A 113 -13.19 8.73 1.63
CA ARG A 113 -14.29 8.58 0.67
C ARG A 113 -14.87 9.92 0.25
N MET A 114 -15.14 10.79 1.22
CA MET A 114 -15.77 12.11 1.01
C MET A 114 -14.80 13.16 0.44
N GLY A 115 -13.50 12.86 0.40
CA GLY A 115 -12.47 13.80 -0.05
C GLY A 115 -12.07 14.84 1.02
N ASP A 116 -12.47 14.62 2.27
CA ASP A 116 -12.01 15.43 3.42
C ASP A 116 -10.61 15.07 3.88
N ALA A 117 -10.13 13.88 3.51
CA ALA A 117 -8.73 13.48 3.55
C ALA A 117 -8.35 12.83 2.22
N ASP A 118 -7.07 12.91 1.86
CA ASP A 118 -6.56 12.42 0.58
C ASP A 118 -6.03 10.98 0.68
N GLY A 119 -5.73 10.53 1.91
CA GLY A 119 -5.31 9.16 2.22
C GLY A 119 -5.40 8.87 3.70
N MET A 120 -5.27 7.59 4.08
CA MET A 120 -5.34 7.13 5.47
C MET A 120 -4.16 6.23 5.82
N VAL A 121 -3.59 6.42 7.02
CA VAL A 121 -2.60 5.52 7.63
C VAL A 121 -3.08 5.09 9.00
N ALA A 122 -3.25 3.79 9.21
CA ALA A 122 -3.75 3.19 10.45
C ALA A 122 -3.00 1.89 10.77
N GLY A 123 -3.25 1.24 11.91
CA GLY A 123 -2.68 -0.07 12.25
C GLY A 123 -1.63 -0.04 13.36
N ALA A 124 -1.31 1.13 13.94
CA ALA A 124 -0.35 1.22 15.03
C ALA A 124 -0.81 0.46 16.29
N ILE A 125 -2.12 0.42 16.53
CA ILE A 125 -2.76 -0.36 17.62
C ILE A 125 -3.85 -1.31 17.12
N SER A 126 -4.41 -1.06 15.95
CA SER A 126 -5.45 -1.89 15.33
C SER A 126 -4.85 -3.06 14.56
N ILE A 127 -5.64 -4.12 14.40
CA ILE A 127 -5.24 -5.25 13.55
C ILE A 127 -5.48 -4.93 12.08
N THR A 128 -4.59 -5.39 11.21
CA THR A 128 -4.64 -5.24 9.73
C THR A 128 -6.04 -5.53 9.15
N ALA A 129 -6.68 -6.62 9.61
CA ALA A 129 -8.02 -6.98 9.16
C ALA A 129 -9.08 -5.90 9.44
N SER A 130 -8.93 -5.08 10.49
CA SER A 130 -9.86 -3.97 10.78
C SER A 130 -9.64 -2.80 9.82
N VAL A 131 -8.39 -2.48 9.49
CA VAL A 131 -8.03 -1.44 8.52
C VAL A 131 -8.56 -1.82 7.14
N ILE A 132 -8.27 -3.04 6.68
CA ILE A 132 -8.74 -3.55 5.39
C ILE A 132 -10.27 -3.56 5.32
N ARG A 133 -10.96 -4.04 6.37
CA ARG A 133 -12.43 -4.10 6.40
C ARG A 133 -13.07 -2.71 6.30
N ALA A 134 -12.57 -1.74 7.04
CA ALA A 134 -13.07 -0.36 6.98
C ALA A 134 -12.84 0.25 5.60
N SER A 135 -11.65 0.04 5.02
CA SER A 135 -11.28 0.54 3.70
C SER A 135 -12.11 -0.11 2.58
N LEU A 136 -12.32 -1.43 2.61
CA LEU A 136 -13.19 -2.14 1.67
C LEU A 136 -14.65 -1.65 1.76
N LEU A 137 -15.12 -1.42 2.98
CA LEU A 137 -16.51 -1.01 3.22
C LEU A 137 -16.78 0.41 2.71
N LEU A 138 -15.86 1.33 2.92
CA LEU A 138 -16.09 2.76 2.76
C LEU A 138 -15.39 3.36 1.54
N ILE A 139 -14.17 2.95 1.25
CA ILE A 139 -13.39 3.44 0.11
C ILE A 139 -13.65 2.57 -1.13
N GLY A 140 -13.64 1.23 -0.97
CA GLY A 140 -13.80 0.27 -2.04
C GLY A 140 -12.52 0.06 -2.85
N LEU A 141 -12.57 -0.92 -3.75
CA LEU A 141 -11.48 -1.25 -4.67
C LEU A 141 -11.58 -0.49 -5.99
N GLN A 142 -10.48 -0.38 -6.72
CA GLN A 142 -10.46 0.01 -8.12
C GLN A 142 -11.35 -0.94 -8.93
N GLU A 143 -11.91 -0.48 -10.06
CA GLU A 143 -12.98 -1.21 -10.78
C GLU A 143 -12.53 -2.56 -11.33
N ASP A 144 -11.27 -2.66 -11.73
CA ASP A 144 -10.68 -3.85 -12.33
C ASP A 144 -9.84 -4.70 -11.34
N ILE A 145 -9.87 -4.38 -10.05
CA ILE A 145 -9.16 -5.09 -8.97
C ILE A 145 -10.17 -5.78 -8.06
N THR A 146 -10.01 -7.07 -7.85
CA THR A 146 -10.95 -7.91 -7.08
C THR A 146 -10.60 -8.05 -5.61
N ILE A 147 -9.32 -7.86 -5.25
CA ILE A 147 -8.84 -7.95 -3.87
C ILE A 147 -7.83 -6.86 -3.54
N PRO A 148 -7.78 -6.39 -2.28
CA PRO A 148 -6.65 -5.57 -1.83
C PRO A 148 -5.42 -6.45 -1.67
N SER A 149 -4.25 -5.85 -1.85
CA SER A 149 -2.97 -6.52 -1.59
C SER A 149 -1.98 -5.56 -0.94
N SER A 150 -0.76 -6.02 -0.72
CA SER A 150 0.30 -5.21 -0.16
C SER A 150 1.57 -5.29 -1.00
N PHE A 151 2.43 -4.28 -0.82
CA PHE A 151 3.80 -4.36 -1.31
C PHE A 151 4.80 -3.81 -0.30
N PHE A 152 6.04 -4.22 -0.46
CA PHE A 152 7.21 -3.64 0.19
C PHE A 152 8.15 -3.06 -0.84
N ILE A 153 8.73 -1.90 -0.56
CA ILE A 153 9.90 -1.40 -1.27
C ILE A 153 11.12 -1.96 -0.57
N MET A 154 11.88 -2.78 -1.29
CA MET A 154 13.11 -3.41 -0.79
C MET A 154 14.31 -2.67 -1.36
N GLU A 155 15.13 -2.07 -0.50
CA GLU A 155 16.36 -1.36 -0.90
C GLU A 155 17.57 -2.21 -0.53
N THR A 156 18.21 -2.81 -1.53
CA THR A 156 19.36 -3.71 -1.35
C THR A 156 20.68 -3.00 -1.65
N ARG A 157 21.78 -3.61 -1.22
CA ARG A 157 23.13 -3.14 -1.58
C ARG A 157 23.56 -3.57 -2.99
N ASN A 158 22.89 -4.57 -3.57
CA ASN A 158 23.19 -5.05 -4.91
C ASN A 158 22.55 -4.16 -5.97
N LYS A 159 23.33 -3.23 -6.50
CA LYS A 159 22.90 -2.26 -7.51
C LYS A 159 22.61 -2.87 -8.89
N ALA A 160 22.94 -4.13 -9.10
CA ALA A 160 22.73 -4.83 -10.37
C ALA A 160 21.29 -5.35 -10.56
N VAL A 161 20.46 -5.36 -9.50
CA VAL A 161 19.08 -5.86 -9.53
C VAL A 161 18.06 -4.74 -9.39
N GLY A 162 16.90 -4.90 -10.01
CA GLY A 162 15.81 -3.92 -9.96
C GLY A 162 16.16 -2.56 -10.56
N GLU A 163 15.82 -1.49 -9.87
CA GLU A 163 16.21 -0.12 -10.17
C GLU A 163 17.28 0.33 -9.18
N ASP A 164 18.52 0.26 -9.57
CA ASP A 164 19.68 0.61 -8.71
C ASP A 164 19.60 -0.06 -7.31
N GLY A 165 19.31 -1.35 -7.28
CA GLY A 165 19.20 -2.14 -6.05
C GLY A 165 17.85 -2.04 -5.34
N THR A 166 16.88 -1.31 -5.91
CA THR A 166 15.54 -1.18 -5.35
C THR A 166 14.55 -2.05 -6.11
N LEU A 167 13.69 -2.76 -5.38
CA LEU A 167 12.71 -3.71 -5.88
C LEU A 167 11.36 -3.51 -5.18
N ILE A 168 10.27 -3.90 -5.83
CA ILE A 168 8.98 -4.11 -5.18
C ILE A 168 8.74 -5.60 -4.99
N PHE A 169 8.36 -5.99 -3.78
CA PHE A 169 7.93 -7.35 -3.42
C PHE A 169 6.44 -7.32 -3.06
N ALA A 170 5.60 -8.13 -3.72
CA ALA A 170 4.16 -8.25 -3.50
C ALA A 170 3.62 -9.68 -3.83
N ASP A 171 2.55 -10.18 -3.21
CA ASP A 171 2.00 -9.74 -1.94
C ASP A 171 2.83 -10.36 -0.81
N ALA A 172 2.99 -9.65 0.27
CA ALA A 172 3.81 -10.13 1.36
C ALA A 172 3.16 -9.95 2.77
N ALA A 173 1.90 -9.46 2.83
CA ALA A 173 1.24 -9.23 4.11
C ALA A 173 -0.29 -9.45 4.15
N VAL A 174 -0.97 -9.72 3.02
CA VAL A 174 -2.45 -9.71 2.98
C VAL A 174 -3.07 -11.03 2.54
N ASN A 175 -2.69 -11.58 1.37
CA ASN A 175 -3.41 -12.69 0.75
C ASN A 175 -2.67 -14.02 0.91
N PRO A 176 -3.19 -14.97 1.73
CA PRO A 176 -2.50 -16.23 2.01
C PRO A 176 -2.27 -17.09 0.76
N ASP A 177 -3.31 -17.33 -0.05
CA ASP A 177 -3.25 -18.15 -1.26
C ASP A 177 -4.14 -17.53 -2.34
N PRO A 178 -3.62 -16.57 -3.12
CA PRO A 178 -4.39 -15.93 -4.18
C PRO A 178 -4.69 -16.87 -5.34
N THR A 179 -5.90 -16.76 -5.92
CA THR A 179 -6.25 -17.43 -7.17
C THR A 179 -5.44 -16.83 -8.35
N PRO A 180 -5.43 -17.48 -9.55
CA PRO A 180 -4.78 -16.88 -10.72
C PRO A 180 -5.25 -15.46 -11.04
N GLU A 181 -6.57 -15.19 -10.95
CA GLU A 181 -7.16 -13.87 -11.18
C GLU A 181 -6.67 -12.85 -10.14
N GLN A 182 -6.66 -13.26 -8.88
CA GLN A 182 -6.18 -12.43 -7.78
C GLN A 182 -4.69 -12.13 -7.89
N LEU A 183 -3.89 -13.11 -8.30
CA LEU A 183 -2.46 -12.96 -8.51
C LEU A 183 -2.17 -12.00 -9.69
N ALA A 184 -3.00 -12.05 -10.74
CA ALA A 184 -2.95 -11.08 -11.83
C ALA A 184 -3.28 -9.66 -11.35
N ASP A 185 -4.31 -9.50 -10.51
CA ASP A 185 -4.67 -8.20 -9.93
C ASP A 185 -3.57 -7.63 -9.04
N ILE A 186 -2.90 -8.48 -8.24
CA ILE A 186 -1.73 -8.09 -7.43
C ILE A 186 -0.61 -7.56 -8.34
N ALA A 187 -0.33 -8.24 -9.45
CA ALA A 187 0.69 -7.83 -10.41
C ALA A 187 0.38 -6.45 -11.03
N ILE A 188 -0.87 -6.24 -11.47
CA ILE A 188 -1.33 -4.99 -12.07
C ILE A 188 -1.30 -3.85 -11.05
N ALA A 189 -1.82 -4.08 -9.84
CA ALA A 189 -1.81 -3.07 -8.77
C ALA A 189 -0.39 -2.66 -8.39
N SER A 190 0.55 -3.63 -8.31
CA SER A 190 1.96 -3.37 -8.01
C SER A 190 2.65 -2.54 -9.10
N ALA A 191 2.34 -2.82 -10.38
CA ALA A 191 2.85 -2.05 -11.50
C ALA A 191 2.37 -0.59 -11.47
N ARG A 192 1.07 -0.37 -11.20
CA ARG A 192 0.49 0.98 -11.06
C ARG A 192 1.10 1.73 -9.88
N SER A 193 1.27 1.04 -8.74
CA SER A 193 1.93 1.61 -7.57
C SER A 193 3.37 2.03 -7.87
N ALA A 194 4.13 1.21 -8.60
CA ALA A 194 5.50 1.51 -9.01
C ALA A 194 5.57 2.74 -9.94
N ARG A 195 4.70 2.84 -10.94
CA ARG A 195 4.61 4.01 -11.82
C ARG A 195 4.32 5.29 -11.03
N THR A 196 3.29 5.25 -10.18
CA THR A 196 2.86 6.43 -9.42
C THR A 196 3.88 6.83 -8.37
N LEU A 197 4.39 5.86 -7.59
CA LEU A 197 5.24 6.12 -6.43
C LEU A 197 6.70 6.35 -6.81
N LEU A 198 7.22 5.61 -7.78
CA LEU A 198 8.65 5.57 -8.10
C LEU A 198 8.97 6.12 -9.49
N GLY A 199 7.95 6.36 -10.32
CA GLY A 199 8.13 6.80 -11.71
C GLY A 199 8.76 5.73 -12.60
N TRP A 200 8.72 4.47 -12.21
CA TRP A 200 9.33 3.38 -12.94
C TRP A 200 8.52 2.94 -14.16
N GLU A 201 9.22 2.42 -15.17
CA GLU A 201 8.62 1.53 -16.14
C GLU A 201 8.55 0.13 -15.53
N PRO A 202 7.34 -0.39 -15.24
CA PRO A 202 7.19 -1.66 -14.54
C PRO A 202 7.67 -2.84 -15.39
N ARG A 203 8.48 -3.71 -14.79
CA ARG A 203 8.89 -5.00 -15.32
C ARG A 203 8.55 -6.06 -14.27
N VAL A 204 7.35 -6.63 -14.41
CA VAL A 204 6.71 -7.48 -13.40
C VAL A 204 7.01 -8.94 -13.67
N ALA A 205 7.69 -9.61 -12.75
CA ALA A 205 7.89 -11.04 -12.77
C ALA A 205 6.94 -11.75 -11.78
N ILE A 206 6.06 -12.63 -12.27
CA ILE A 206 5.29 -13.52 -11.38
C ILE A 206 6.16 -14.77 -11.15
N LEU A 207 6.50 -14.98 -9.86
CA LEU A 207 7.52 -15.94 -9.45
C LEU A 207 6.96 -17.36 -9.28
N SER A 208 7.83 -18.33 -9.53
CA SER A 208 7.60 -19.76 -9.31
C SER A 208 8.93 -20.45 -9.06
N PHE A 209 8.90 -21.70 -8.61
CA PHE A 209 10.07 -22.58 -8.64
C PHE A 209 10.36 -23.12 -10.06
N SER A 210 9.53 -22.83 -11.06
CA SER A 210 9.69 -23.15 -12.49
C SER A 210 10.10 -21.92 -13.29
N THR A 211 10.80 -22.11 -14.39
CA THR A 211 11.07 -21.11 -15.42
C THR A 211 10.70 -21.67 -16.78
N LYS A 212 9.66 -21.10 -17.41
CA LYS A 212 9.22 -21.38 -18.79
C LYS A 212 9.11 -22.87 -19.08
N GLY A 213 8.35 -23.60 -18.23
CA GLY A 213 8.05 -25.02 -18.41
C GLY A 213 9.14 -25.97 -17.89
N SER A 214 10.09 -25.48 -17.04
CA SER A 214 11.12 -26.34 -16.46
C SER A 214 10.58 -27.35 -15.45
N ALA A 215 9.34 -27.15 -14.94
CA ALA A 215 8.62 -28.08 -14.08
C ALA A 215 7.12 -28.10 -14.40
N THR A 216 6.46 -29.18 -14.04
CA THR A 216 4.99 -29.33 -14.16
C THR A 216 4.38 -29.59 -12.81
N HIS A 217 3.49 -28.71 -12.35
CA HIS A 217 2.82 -28.83 -11.06
C HIS A 217 1.64 -27.85 -11.00
N PRO A 218 0.53 -28.12 -10.28
CA PRO A 218 -0.60 -27.19 -10.16
C PRO A 218 -0.23 -25.78 -9.67
N LEU A 219 0.79 -25.65 -8.81
CA LEU A 219 1.33 -24.33 -8.38
C LEU A 219 2.00 -23.58 -9.54
N VAL A 220 2.58 -24.28 -10.51
CA VAL A 220 3.16 -23.67 -11.72
C VAL A 220 2.04 -23.24 -12.66
N ASP A 221 1.02 -24.10 -12.85
CA ASP A 221 -0.15 -23.83 -13.69
C ASP A 221 -0.90 -22.57 -13.19
N LYS A 222 -1.03 -22.41 -11.86
CA LYS A 222 -1.59 -21.19 -11.23
C LYS A 222 -0.86 -19.93 -11.71
N VAL A 223 0.45 -19.93 -11.72
CA VAL A 223 1.26 -18.77 -12.12
C VAL A 223 1.17 -18.53 -13.63
N ILE A 224 1.22 -19.58 -14.45
CA ILE A 224 1.06 -19.47 -15.91
C ILE A 224 -0.29 -18.83 -16.26
N GLU A 225 -1.37 -19.27 -15.61
CA GLU A 225 -2.70 -18.72 -15.84
C GLU A 225 -2.78 -17.25 -15.38
N ALA A 226 -2.20 -16.91 -14.21
CA ALA A 226 -2.13 -15.54 -13.74
C ALA A 226 -1.42 -14.61 -14.74
N VAL A 227 -0.33 -15.05 -15.34
CA VAL A 227 0.39 -14.29 -16.39
C VAL A 227 -0.49 -14.02 -17.60
N LYS A 228 -1.24 -15.02 -18.06
CA LYS A 228 -2.17 -14.86 -19.22
C LYS A 228 -3.25 -13.82 -18.91
N ILE A 229 -3.88 -13.94 -17.74
CA ILE A 229 -4.91 -13.01 -17.29
C ILE A 229 -4.36 -11.60 -17.17
N ALA A 230 -3.20 -11.43 -16.51
CA ALA A 230 -2.58 -10.13 -16.33
C ALA A 230 -2.22 -9.45 -17.66
N LYS A 231 -1.64 -10.19 -18.62
CA LYS A 231 -1.34 -9.67 -19.96
C LYS A 231 -2.59 -9.27 -20.74
N SER A 232 -3.68 -10.01 -20.56
CA SER A 232 -4.97 -9.66 -21.19
C SER A 232 -5.61 -8.41 -20.60
N LYS A 233 -5.57 -8.27 -19.26
CA LYS A 233 -6.15 -7.11 -18.55
C LYS A 233 -5.32 -5.84 -18.72
N ALA A 234 -3.99 -5.95 -18.81
CA ALA A 234 -3.07 -4.81 -18.83
C ALA A 234 -1.96 -5.00 -19.89
N PRO A 235 -2.28 -4.95 -21.19
CA PRO A 235 -1.34 -5.23 -22.28
C PRO A 235 -0.20 -4.20 -22.40
N ASP A 236 -0.36 -3.03 -21.82
CA ASP A 236 0.64 -1.97 -21.76
C ASP A 236 1.74 -2.22 -20.72
N ILE A 237 1.50 -3.11 -19.75
CA ILE A 237 2.46 -3.43 -18.70
C ILE A 237 3.33 -4.62 -19.12
N ALA A 238 4.64 -4.52 -18.91
CA ALA A 238 5.54 -5.65 -19.11
C ALA A 238 5.40 -6.63 -17.94
N ILE A 239 4.61 -7.69 -18.14
CA ILE A 239 4.39 -8.78 -17.17
C ILE A 239 4.87 -10.08 -17.79
N ASP A 240 5.64 -10.88 -17.04
CA ASP A 240 6.07 -12.19 -17.48
C ASP A 240 6.17 -13.19 -16.32
N GLY A 241 6.23 -14.46 -16.65
CA GLY A 241 6.29 -15.62 -15.75
C GLY A 241 5.88 -16.87 -16.54
N GLU A 242 5.91 -18.03 -15.97
CA GLU A 242 6.49 -18.26 -14.62
C GLU A 242 8.01 -18.13 -14.69
N LEU A 243 8.61 -17.52 -13.68
CA LEU A 243 10.05 -17.31 -13.59
C LEU A 243 10.55 -17.66 -12.17
N GLN A 244 11.68 -18.34 -12.08
CA GLN A 244 12.43 -18.41 -10.84
C GLN A 244 13.05 -17.03 -10.55
N ALA A 245 13.27 -16.72 -9.27
CA ALA A 245 13.78 -15.42 -8.84
C ALA A 245 15.13 -15.05 -9.49
N ASP A 246 16.03 -15.99 -9.64
CA ASP A 246 17.33 -15.80 -10.31
C ASP A 246 17.16 -15.48 -11.81
N ALA A 247 16.24 -16.16 -12.51
CA ALA A 247 15.93 -15.90 -13.90
C ALA A 247 15.16 -14.58 -14.10
N ALA A 248 14.40 -14.14 -13.09
CA ALA A 248 13.73 -12.84 -13.11
C ALA A 248 14.72 -11.67 -12.96
N LEU A 249 15.76 -11.86 -12.14
CA LEU A 249 16.66 -10.78 -11.71
C LEU A 249 17.98 -10.72 -12.48
N LEU A 250 18.54 -11.87 -12.91
CA LEU A 250 19.89 -11.94 -13.45
C LEU A 250 19.89 -12.27 -14.95
N PRO A 251 20.37 -11.34 -15.83
CA PRO A 251 20.33 -11.54 -17.27
C PRO A 251 21.09 -12.78 -17.77
N GLU A 252 22.21 -13.13 -17.13
CA GLU A 252 22.98 -14.31 -17.48
C GLU A 252 22.26 -15.61 -17.14
N VAL A 253 21.49 -15.64 -16.03
CA VAL A 253 20.68 -16.79 -15.64
C VAL A 253 19.48 -16.93 -16.59
N ALA A 254 18.81 -15.82 -16.89
CA ALA A 254 17.70 -15.82 -17.84
C ALA A 254 18.13 -16.38 -19.20
N ARG A 255 19.26 -15.95 -19.75
CA ARG A 255 19.80 -16.47 -21.03
C ARG A 255 20.10 -17.96 -21.02
N ARG A 256 20.48 -18.52 -19.88
CA ARG A 256 20.76 -19.97 -19.75
C ARG A 256 19.49 -20.80 -19.63
N LYS A 257 18.47 -20.29 -18.92
CA LYS A 257 17.25 -21.04 -18.57
C LYS A 257 16.15 -20.90 -19.63
N ILE A 258 16.08 -19.77 -20.33
CA ILE A 258 15.00 -19.50 -21.29
C ILE A 258 15.47 -19.81 -22.70
N ARG A 259 14.75 -20.72 -23.36
CA ARG A 259 14.95 -21.03 -24.79
C ARG A 259 14.09 -20.09 -25.62
N GLY A 260 14.73 -19.26 -26.46
CA GLY A 260 14.03 -18.26 -27.29
C GLY A 260 14.15 -16.83 -26.78
N GLU A 261 13.15 -15.99 -27.03
CA GLU A 261 13.17 -14.58 -26.65
C GLU A 261 12.94 -14.39 -25.16
N MET A 262 13.83 -13.64 -24.50
CA MET A 262 13.71 -13.34 -23.07
C MET A 262 12.62 -12.29 -22.73
N GLY A 263 12.11 -11.60 -23.73
CA GLY A 263 11.15 -10.51 -23.53
C GLY A 263 11.71 -9.32 -22.75
N ARG A 264 10.81 -8.53 -22.17
CA ARG A 264 11.14 -7.27 -21.47
C ARG A 264 11.41 -7.44 -19.98
N VAL A 265 11.09 -8.60 -19.38
CA VAL A 265 11.06 -8.83 -17.92
C VAL A 265 12.19 -9.72 -17.44
N ALA A 266 12.39 -10.89 -18.08
CA ALA A 266 13.38 -11.87 -17.63
C ALA A 266 14.80 -11.27 -17.55
N GLY A 267 15.44 -11.43 -16.39
CA GLY A 267 16.74 -10.86 -16.05
C GLY A 267 16.75 -9.34 -15.80
N LYS A 268 15.57 -8.69 -15.79
CA LYS A 268 15.46 -7.22 -15.67
C LYS A 268 14.27 -6.81 -14.78
N ALA A 269 13.66 -7.75 -14.04
CA ALA A 269 12.50 -7.46 -13.22
C ALA A 269 12.83 -6.43 -12.12
N ASN A 270 11.92 -5.48 -11.92
CA ASN A 270 11.95 -4.54 -10.79
C ASN A 270 10.77 -4.73 -9.83
N ILE A 271 9.80 -5.58 -10.21
CA ILE A 271 8.65 -5.96 -9.39
C ILE A 271 8.58 -7.49 -9.36
N LEU A 272 8.60 -8.06 -8.17
CA LEU A 272 8.51 -9.49 -7.92
C LEU A 272 7.17 -9.82 -7.25
N ILE A 273 6.34 -10.62 -7.92
CA ILE A 273 5.06 -11.10 -7.41
C ILE A 273 5.22 -12.52 -6.92
N PHE A 274 4.96 -12.74 -5.66
CA PHE A 274 5.08 -14.04 -5.02
C PHE A 274 3.79 -14.86 -5.18
N PRO A 275 3.88 -16.19 -5.38
CA PRO A 275 2.72 -17.02 -5.68
C PRO A 275 1.76 -17.19 -4.49
N ASP A 276 2.24 -16.97 -3.28
CA ASP A 276 1.50 -17.06 -2.03
C ASP A 276 2.17 -16.21 -0.93
N LEU A 277 1.48 -16.07 0.19
CA LEU A 277 1.93 -15.22 1.30
C LEU A 277 3.17 -15.79 2.01
N ASP A 278 3.28 -17.09 2.14
CA ASP A 278 4.45 -17.70 2.80
C ASP A 278 5.71 -17.36 2.02
N ALA A 279 5.69 -17.53 0.69
CA ALA A 279 6.82 -17.17 -0.17
C ALA A 279 7.16 -15.67 -0.05
N GLY A 280 6.18 -14.78 -0.14
CA GLY A 280 6.40 -13.33 -0.07
C GLY A 280 6.88 -12.86 1.30
N ASN A 281 6.20 -13.31 2.37
CA ASN A 281 6.51 -12.91 3.75
C ASN A 281 7.87 -13.41 4.22
N ILE A 282 8.20 -14.67 3.91
CA ILE A 282 9.51 -15.26 4.25
C ILE A 282 10.61 -14.54 3.46
N ALA A 283 10.42 -14.34 2.14
CA ALA A 283 11.42 -13.73 1.28
C ALA A 283 11.79 -12.31 1.74
N TYR A 284 10.80 -11.42 1.97
CA TYR A 284 11.15 -10.04 2.34
C TYR A 284 11.88 -9.99 3.69
N LYS A 285 11.46 -10.82 4.68
CA LYS A 285 12.11 -10.88 5.99
C LYS A 285 13.54 -11.42 5.90
N LEU A 286 13.78 -12.45 5.10
CA LEU A 286 15.13 -12.98 4.89
C LEU A 286 16.02 -11.92 4.23
N VAL A 287 15.55 -11.25 3.19
CA VAL A 287 16.31 -10.18 2.53
C VAL A 287 16.58 -9.01 3.49
N GLN A 288 15.58 -8.60 4.28
CA GLN A 288 15.72 -7.55 5.28
C GLN A 288 16.76 -7.91 6.35
N HIS A 289 16.58 -9.05 7.02
CA HIS A 289 17.36 -9.36 8.22
C HIS A 289 18.69 -10.03 7.93
N VAL A 290 18.80 -10.86 6.87
CA VAL A 290 20.03 -11.55 6.50
C VAL A 290 20.94 -10.65 5.67
N CYS A 291 20.37 -9.92 4.70
CA CYS A 291 21.14 -9.07 3.80
C CYS A 291 21.23 -7.61 4.26
N GLY A 292 20.57 -7.25 5.35
CA GLY A 292 20.53 -5.87 5.86
C GLY A 292 19.88 -4.88 4.89
N ALA A 293 18.93 -5.36 4.09
CA ALA A 293 18.19 -4.49 3.17
C ALA A 293 17.18 -3.61 3.89
N GLY A 294 16.96 -2.39 3.38
CA GLY A 294 15.81 -1.59 3.77
C GLY A 294 14.52 -2.26 3.29
N ALA A 295 13.50 -2.32 4.16
CA ALA A 295 12.17 -2.84 3.83
C ALA A 295 11.12 -1.82 4.28
N TYR A 296 10.47 -1.17 3.33
CA TYR A 296 9.48 -0.12 3.59
C TYR A 296 8.10 -0.63 3.19
N GLY A 297 7.25 -0.86 4.19
CA GLY A 297 5.91 -1.43 4.05
C GLY A 297 5.42 -2.07 5.36
N PRO A 298 4.29 -2.83 5.33
CA PRO A 298 3.48 -3.07 4.14
C PRO A 298 2.70 -1.84 3.69
N ILE A 299 2.68 -1.56 2.41
CA ILE A 299 1.85 -0.54 1.80
C ILE A 299 0.66 -1.24 1.15
N LEU A 300 -0.56 -0.87 1.51
CA LEU A 300 -1.76 -1.44 0.90
C LEU A 300 -2.00 -0.84 -0.49
N GLN A 301 -2.55 -1.65 -1.40
CA GLN A 301 -2.85 -1.27 -2.77
C GLN A 301 -4.14 -1.92 -3.28
N GLY A 302 -4.62 -1.46 -4.45
CA GLY A 302 -5.87 -1.92 -5.05
C GLY A 302 -7.10 -1.14 -4.60
N PHE A 303 -7.01 -0.24 -3.63
CA PHE A 303 -8.09 0.64 -3.20
C PHE A 303 -8.28 1.83 -4.15
N ARG A 304 -9.50 2.38 -4.22
CA ARG A 304 -9.83 3.60 -5.01
C ARG A 304 -9.10 4.84 -4.52
N LYS A 305 -8.76 4.92 -3.24
CA LYS A 305 -7.97 6.00 -2.64
C LYS A 305 -6.88 5.38 -1.76
N PRO A 306 -5.75 6.08 -1.55
CA PRO A 306 -4.61 5.53 -0.83
C PRO A 306 -4.90 5.25 0.64
N VAL A 307 -4.59 4.04 1.04
CA VAL A 307 -4.68 3.58 2.43
C VAL A 307 -3.46 2.74 2.74
N SER A 308 -2.95 2.82 3.95
CA SER A 308 -1.95 1.86 4.42
C SER A 308 -2.21 1.37 5.82
N ASP A 309 -1.72 0.17 6.08
CA ASP A 309 -1.64 -0.45 7.39
C ASP A 309 -0.23 -0.27 7.96
N LEU A 310 -0.13 -0.27 9.28
CA LEU A 310 1.12 -0.20 10.01
C LEU A 310 1.36 -1.52 10.75
N SER A 311 2.62 -1.92 10.87
CA SER A 311 2.96 -2.92 11.88
C SER A 311 2.69 -2.35 13.28
N ARG A 312 2.10 -3.13 14.17
CA ARG A 312 1.92 -2.75 15.59
C ARG A 312 3.23 -2.49 16.32
N GLY A 313 4.34 -2.99 15.78
CA GLY A 313 5.69 -2.71 16.26
C GLY A 313 6.40 -1.55 15.56
N ALA A 314 5.75 -0.87 14.60
CA ALA A 314 6.37 0.22 13.84
C ALA A 314 6.84 1.36 14.75
N LYS A 315 8.03 1.86 14.47
CA LYS A 315 8.59 3.05 15.11
C LYS A 315 8.07 4.32 14.43
N ALA A 316 8.20 5.47 15.09
CA ALA A 316 7.76 6.75 14.53
C ALA A 316 8.39 7.04 13.15
N GLU A 317 9.66 6.70 12.95
CA GLU A 317 10.37 6.87 11.67
C GLU A 317 9.76 6.03 10.55
N GLU A 318 9.35 4.80 10.85
CA GLU A 318 8.69 3.92 9.89
C GLU A 318 7.30 4.46 9.53
N ILE A 319 6.58 5.02 10.51
CA ILE A 319 5.28 5.69 10.29
C ILE A 319 5.45 6.91 9.39
N VAL A 320 6.48 7.74 9.60
CA VAL A 320 6.84 8.85 8.70
C VAL A 320 7.06 8.35 7.27
N GLY A 321 7.76 7.23 7.11
CA GLY A 321 7.96 6.59 5.80
C GLY A 321 6.65 6.20 5.13
N VAL A 322 5.75 5.55 5.87
CA VAL A 322 4.43 5.14 5.33
C VAL A 322 3.57 6.36 4.98
N ILE A 323 3.54 7.41 5.83
CA ILE A 323 2.84 8.67 5.52
C ILE A 323 3.41 9.30 4.24
N THR A 324 4.73 9.30 4.07
CA THR A 324 5.40 9.80 2.87
C THR A 324 4.92 9.08 1.60
N VAL A 325 4.86 7.75 1.64
CA VAL A 325 4.37 6.92 0.53
C VAL A 325 2.91 7.22 0.21
N ILE A 326 2.04 7.24 1.23
CA ILE A 326 0.61 7.54 1.05
C ILE A 326 0.39 8.94 0.51
N ASN A 327 1.18 9.93 0.97
CA ASN A 327 1.15 11.29 0.42
C ASN A 327 1.42 11.32 -1.09
N ILE A 328 2.45 10.61 -1.57
CA ILE A 328 2.80 10.57 -3.00
C ILE A 328 1.71 9.84 -3.81
N LEU A 329 1.21 8.73 -3.31
CA LEU A 329 0.12 8.00 -3.97
C LEU A 329 -1.14 8.88 -4.09
N SER A 330 -1.44 9.69 -3.06
CA SER A 330 -2.54 10.64 -3.08
C SER A 330 -2.35 11.76 -4.11
N GLN A 331 -1.12 12.25 -4.29
CA GLN A 331 -0.80 13.22 -5.35
C GLN A 331 -1.10 12.68 -6.75
N GLY A 332 -0.77 11.40 -7.00
CA GLY A 332 -0.98 10.75 -8.31
C GLY A 332 -2.47 10.59 -8.66
N MET A 333 -3.32 10.32 -7.67
CA MET A 333 -4.76 10.14 -7.91
C MET A 333 -5.49 11.46 -8.20
N THR A 334 -5.08 12.57 -7.60
CA THR A 334 -5.66 13.89 -7.88
C THR A 334 -5.36 14.42 -9.29
N GLN A 335 -4.38 13.85 -10.01
CA GLN A 335 -4.07 14.23 -11.39
C GLN A 335 -4.98 13.52 -12.41
N HIS A 336 -5.60 12.40 -12.06
CA HIS A 336 -6.51 11.65 -12.94
C HIS A 336 -7.98 12.06 -12.78
N ASP A 337 -8.39 12.60 -11.63
CA ASP A 337 -9.75 13.09 -11.39
C ASP A 337 -10.04 14.46 -12.06
N GLY A 338 -9.05 15.12 -12.66
CA GLY A 338 -9.15 16.43 -13.34
C GLY A 338 -9.38 16.39 -14.85
N GLY A 339 -9.63 15.23 -15.43
CA GLY A 339 -9.75 15.03 -16.87
C GLY A 339 -11.01 14.24 -17.28
N TYR A 340 -12.21 14.76 -16.97
CA TYR A 340 -13.46 14.40 -17.63
C TYR A 340 -14.32 15.64 -17.78
#